data_f678ca198c584facb221eaf3cac783be
#
_entry.id   f678ca198c584facb221eaf3cac783be
#
_cell.length_a   1.000
_cell.length_b   1.000
_cell.length_c   1.000
_cell.angle_alpha   90.00
_cell.angle_beta   90.00
_cell.angle_gamma   90.00
#
_symmetry.space_group_name_H-M   'P 1'
#
loop_
_entity.id
_entity.type
_entity.pdbx_description
1 polymer ?
#
loop_
_entity_poly.entity_id
_entity_poly.type
_entity_poly.pdbx_seq_one_letter_code
_entity_poly.pdbx_strand_id
1 'polypeptide(L)'
;MWMEFELFGVPYAANEQIAGCAGRSDVFKGTLILETSKPAQPLIGTDVLIPIAMKHLADRQNNLNNYNVNATDTIGKTTKTWTFTVPRNVTDAQFVVVTSSHGANNNGEEYNRRWHYIYYDGDLVLSYRPGRKSCEPFRQYNTQANGIYGRGKRSDWVWQSFSNWCPGDVIDNRIISLGAVSAGTHTIRISVPDAQFVGKQGDIPVSIFFQGLTEGSLPTGITPLRADGTPVPSKPEVDMKVSGSHITLTSTHKIYDVSVYDVNGKRLHSQDGTQPIDISSLPHGVYLVNAEMDNGFVEVHKILK
;
A
#
# COMPACT_ATOMS: atom_id res chain seq x y z
N MET A 1 11.71 8.64 -21.00
CA MET A 1 11.59 8.02 -19.67
C MET A 1 12.75 8.58 -18.85
N TRP A 2 12.50 9.02 -17.63
CA TRP A 2 13.52 9.35 -16.65
C TRP A 2 13.24 8.56 -15.38
N MET A 3 14.26 8.31 -14.58
CA MET A 3 14.16 7.62 -13.31
C MET A 3 14.91 8.42 -12.26
N GLU A 4 14.32 8.62 -11.12
CA GLU A 4 14.95 9.22 -9.96
C GLU A 4 15.12 8.16 -8.88
N PHE A 5 16.33 8.09 -8.35
CA PHE A 5 16.64 7.30 -7.18
C PHE A 5 17.00 8.25 -6.05
N GLU A 6 16.13 8.34 -5.07
CA GLU A 6 16.34 9.17 -3.88
C GLU A 6 16.69 8.29 -2.69
N LEU A 7 17.83 8.55 -2.09
CA LEU A 7 18.25 7.90 -0.87
C LEU A 7 18.14 8.89 0.27
N PHE A 8 17.12 8.72 1.09
CA PHE A 8 16.99 9.45 2.34
C PHE A 8 17.68 8.70 3.47
N GLY A 9 18.44 9.42 4.28
CA GLY A 9 19.10 8.83 5.43
C GLY A 9 19.45 9.89 6.48
N VAL A 10 19.90 9.40 7.61
CA VAL A 10 20.41 10.22 8.72
C VAL A 10 21.91 9.94 8.92
N PRO A 11 22.79 10.55 8.11
CA PRO A 11 24.22 10.23 8.09
C PRO A 11 24.88 10.33 9.48
N TYR A 12 24.44 11.29 10.30
CA TYR A 12 24.94 11.42 11.66
C TYR A 12 24.66 10.17 12.52
N ALA A 13 23.49 9.55 12.36
CA ALA A 13 23.15 8.34 13.10
C ALA A 13 24.04 7.17 12.67
N ALA A 14 24.30 7.02 11.37
CA ALA A 14 25.22 6.01 10.88
C ALA A 14 26.65 6.25 11.38
N ASN A 15 27.11 7.49 11.34
CA ASN A 15 28.45 7.85 11.84
C ASN A 15 28.63 7.55 13.32
N GLU A 16 27.61 7.77 14.14
CA GLU A 16 27.67 7.58 15.58
C GLU A 16 27.39 6.14 16.03
N GLN A 17 26.59 5.41 15.27
CA GLN A 17 26.01 4.14 15.71
C GLN A 17 26.61 2.93 15.03
N ILE A 18 27.24 3.09 13.87
CA ILE A 18 27.81 1.99 13.11
C ILE A 18 29.33 1.97 13.27
N ALA A 19 29.85 0.87 13.75
CA ALA A 19 31.28 0.69 13.92
C ALA A 19 32.01 0.86 12.57
N GLY A 20 33.06 1.67 12.54
CA GLY A 20 33.86 1.95 11.35
C GLY A 20 33.29 3.07 10.45
N CYS A 21 32.14 3.66 10.80
CA CYS A 21 31.53 4.76 10.02
C CYS A 21 31.76 6.15 10.61
N ALA A 22 32.51 6.26 11.71
CA ALA A 22 32.79 7.54 12.34
C ALA A 22 33.45 8.53 11.37
N GLY A 23 32.84 9.72 11.21
CA GLY A 23 33.34 10.77 10.33
C GLY A 23 33.15 10.52 8.83
N ARG A 24 32.44 9.46 8.44
CA ARG A 24 32.18 9.15 7.03
C ARG A 24 30.86 9.78 6.58
N SER A 25 30.84 10.30 5.36
CA SER A 25 29.64 10.79 4.69
C SER A 25 29.10 9.83 3.61
N ASP A 26 29.88 8.82 3.23
CA ASP A 26 29.60 7.84 2.17
C ASP A 26 29.03 6.53 2.76
N VAL A 27 28.06 6.64 3.63
CA VAL A 27 27.51 5.51 4.39
C VAL A 27 26.42 4.73 3.64
N PHE A 28 25.95 5.28 2.52
CA PHE A 28 24.93 4.64 1.69
C PHE A 28 25.47 4.36 0.30
N LYS A 29 25.02 3.24 -0.25
CA LYS A 29 25.32 2.85 -1.63
C LYS A 29 24.04 2.38 -2.31
N GLY A 30 23.73 2.94 -3.45
CA GLY A 30 22.66 2.48 -4.33
C GLY A 30 23.24 1.90 -5.62
N THR A 31 22.59 0.89 -6.16
CA THR A 31 22.90 0.32 -7.48
C THR A 31 21.59 0.24 -8.26
N LEU A 32 21.59 0.82 -9.46
CA LEU A 32 20.49 0.70 -10.41
C LEU A 32 20.91 -0.23 -11.53
N ILE A 33 20.15 -1.28 -11.74
CA ILE A 33 20.34 -2.22 -12.85
C ILE A 33 19.15 -2.05 -13.79
N LEU A 34 19.43 -1.72 -15.03
CA LEU A 34 18.44 -1.65 -16.10
C LEU A 34 18.66 -2.83 -17.04
N GLU A 35 17.67 -3.68 -17.11
CA GLU A 35 17.67 -4.81 -18.04
C GLU A 35 16.65 -4.55 -19.14
N THR A 36 17.06 -4.77 -20.38
CA THR A 36 16.17 -4.65 -21.53
C THR A 36 16.12 -5.98 -22.28
N SER A 37 14.92 -6.39 -22.63
CA SER A 37 14.70 -7.54 -23.51
C SER A 37 13.97 -7.08 -24.76
N LYS A 38 14.28 -7.71 -25.90
CA LYS A 38 13.44 -7.53 -27.08
C LYS A 38 12.13 -8.27 -26.87
N PRO A 39 10.98 -7.62 -27.02
CA PRO A 39 9.72 -8.34 -26.98
C PRO A 39 9.69 -9.39 -28.09
N ALA A 40 9.16 -10.56 -27.80
CA ALA A 40 9.05 -11.66 -28.77
C ALA A 40 8.16 -11.28 -29.96
N GLN A 41 7.25 -10.32 -29.75
CA GLN A 41 6.37 -9.76 -30.78
C GLN A 41 6.27 -8.25 -30.60
N PRO A 42 5.94 -7.48 -31.66
CA PRO A 42 5.64 -6.06 -31.53
C PRO A 42 4.51 -5.86 -30.55
N LEU A 43 4.64 -4.88 -29.67
CA LEU A 43 3.55 -4.44 -28.82
C LEU A 43 2.46 -3.83 -29.71
N ILE A 44 1.31 -4.50 -29.77
CA ILE A 44 0.15 -4.04 -30.52
C ILE A 44 -0.85 -3.50 -29.52
N GLY A 45 -1.27 -2.27 -29.72
CA GLY A 45 -2.17 -1.58 -28.84
C GLY A 45 -1.45 -0.55 -27.97
N THR A 46 -2.22 0.21 -27.26
CA THR A 46 -1.70 1.29 -26.43
C THR A 46 -2.26 1.17 -25.04
N ASP A 47 -1.38 0.95 -24.12
CA ASP A 47 -1.71 1.03 -22.72
C ASP A 47 -2.05 2.47 -22.35
N VAL A 48 -2.92 2.60 -21.37
CA VAL A 48 -3.20 3.85 -20.70
C VAL A 48 -2.45 3.84 -19.38
N LEU A 49 -1.56 4.80 -19.18
CA LEU A 49 -0.84 5.01 -17.94
C LEU A 49 -1.01 6.46 -17.53
N ILE A 50 -1.65 6.69 -16.39
CA ILE A 50 -1.96 8.03 -15.88
C ILE A 50 -1.37 8.18 -14.49
N PRO A 51 -0.30 8.97 -14.32
CA PRO A 51 0.15 9.38 -12.99
C PRO A 51 -0.90 10.32 -12.37
N ILE A 52 -1.38 9.97 -11.18
CA ILE A 52 -2.43 10.73 -10.49
C ILE A 52 -1.84 11.50 -9.32
N ALA A 53 -1.02 10.84 -8.51
CA ALA A 53 -0.32 11.46 -7.41
C ALA A 53 1.09 10.89 -7.34
N MET A 54 2.09 11.76 -7.40
CA MET A 54 3.49 11.39 -7.24
C MET A 54 4.34 12.65 -6.99
N LYS A 55 5.52 12.49 -6.40
CA LYS A 55 6.38 13.57 -5.92
C LYS A 55 6.66 14.67 -6.96
N HIS A 56 6.74 14.34 -8.22
CA HIS A 56 7.14 15.26 -9.30
C HIS A 56 5.98 15.78 -10.14
N LEU A 57 4.74 15.56 -9.74
CA LEU A 57 3.62 16.24 -10.36
C LEU A 57 3.60 17.72 -9.94
N ALA A 58 3.17 18.57 -10.86
CA ALA A 58 3.33 20.02 -10.79
C ALA A 58 2.74 20.67 -9.53
N ASP A 59 1.69 20.11 -8.98
CA ASP A 59 1.02 20.65 -7.80
C ASP A 59 1.69 20.29 -6.48
N ARG A 60 2.67 19.40 -6.48
CA ARG A 60 3.42 18.91 -5.32
C ARG A 60 2.55 18.49 -4.11
N GLN A 61 1.25 18.33 -4.33
CA GLN A 61 0.30 17.99 -3.28
C GLN A 61 0.01 16.50 -3.25
N ASN A 62 1.05 15.70 -3.25
CA ASN A 62 0.95 14.25 -3.30
C ASN A 62 0.71 13.61 -1.93
N ASN A 63 0.81 14.38 -0.87
CA ASN A 63 0.62 13.88 0.48
C ASN A 63 -0.84 14.06 0.90
N LEU A 64 -1.35 13.17 1.72
CA LEU A 64 -2.63 13.37 2.39
C LEU A 64 -2.55 14.56 3.33
N ASN A 65 -1.42 14.69 4.02
CA ASN A 65 -1.06 15.85 4.81
C ASN A 65 0.40 16.21 4.52
N ASN A 66 0.69 17.49 4.42
CA ASN A 66 2.04 18.01 4.25
C ASN A 66 2.63 18.39 5.60
N TYR A 67 3.85 17.96 5.84
CA TYR A 67 4.60 18.24 7.05
C TYR A 67 4.66 19.75 7.32
N ASN A 68 4.29 20.17 8.53
CA ASN A 68 4.24 21.57 8.99
C ASN A 68 3.37 22.53 8.15
N VAL A 69 2.63 22.04 7.17
CA VAL A 69 1.80 22.91 6.31
C VAL A 69 0.32 22.65 6.57
N ASN A 70 -0.16 21.49 6.17
CA ASN A 70 -1.58 21.14 6.27
C ASN A 70 -1.84 19.84 7.04
N ALA A 71 -0.82 19.32 7.74
CA ALA A 71 -1.04 18.24 8.69
C ALA A 71 -2.00 18.73 9.80
N THR A 72 -2.88 17.86 10.24
CA THR A 72 -3.94 18.21 11.17
C THR A 72 -3.99 17.28 12.38
N ASP A 73 -4.22 17.86 13.53
CA ASP A 73 -4.52 17.14 14.77
C ASP A 73 -5.98 16.67 14.81
N THR A 74 -6.80 17.11 13.86
CA THR A 74 -8.23 16.81 13.86
C THR A 74 -8.49 15.46 13.22
N ILE A 75 -9.02 14.53 14.00
CA ILE A 75 -9.50 13.23 13.54
C ILE A 75 -10.59 13.41 12.47
N GLY A 76 -10.56 12.56 11.45
CA GLY A 76 -11.51 12.58 10.34
C GLY A 76 -11.17 13.57 9.22
N LYS A 77 -10.09 14.34 9.34
CA LYS A 77 -9.68 15.33 8.33
C LYS A 77 -8.57 14.87 7.38
N THR A 78 -7.97 13.72 7.63
CA THR A 78 -6.93 13.16 6.76
C THR A 78 -7.57 12.44 5.58
N THR A 79 -7.94 13.24 4.58
CA THR A 79 -8.57 12.74 3.35
C THR A 79 -8.21 13.63 2.17
N LYS A 80 -8.04 13.01 0.99
CA LYS A 80 -7.79 13.75 -0.25
C LYS A 80 -8.42 13.03 -1.43
N THR A 81 -8.96 13.83 -2.35
CA THR A 81 -9.54 13.37 -3.61
C THR A 81 -8.73 13.93 -4.77
N TRP A 82 -8.40 13.08 -5.72
CA TRP A 82 -7.79 13.44 -7.00
C TRP A 82 -8.79 13.16 -8.11
N THR A 83 -8.81 14.04 -9.10
CA THR A 83 -9.58 13.89 -10.32
C THR A 83 -8.61 13.61 -11.46
N PHE A 84 -8.96 12.67 -12.34
CA PHE A 84 -8.14 12.32 -13.49
C PHE A 84 -9.04 11.97 -14.68
N THR A 85 -8.48 11.98 -15.89
CA THR A 85 -9.23 11.69 -17.11
C THR A 85 -8.66 10.47 -17.80
N VAL A 86 -9.51 9.48 -18.03
CA VAL A 86 -9.20 8.30 -18.85
C VAL A 86 -9.50 8.64 -20.30
N PRO A 87 -8.52 8.65 -21.21
CA PRO A 87 -8.68 9.19 -22.56
C PRO A 87 -9.49 8.29 -23.50
N ARG A 88 -9.65 7.02 -23.16
CA ARG A 88 -10.39 6.02 -23.94
C ARG A 88 -10.84 4.88 -23.04
N ASN A 89 -11.82 4.10 -23.50
CA ASN A 89 -12.22 2.88 -22.78
C ASN A 89 -11.05 1.91 -22.65
N VAL A 90 -10.97 1.27 -21.50
CA VAL A 90 -10.01 0.21 -21.20
C VAL A 90 -10.76 -1.00 -20.69
N THR A 91 -10.29 -2.18 -21.01
CA THR A 91 -10.94 -3.45 -20.67
C THR A 91 -10.47 -4.03 -19.36
N ASP A 92 -9.23 -3.71 -18.98
CA ASP A 92 -8.61 -4.16 -17.74
C ASP A 92 -7.82 -3.02 -17.13
N ALA A 93 -8.37 -2.44 -16.10
CA ALA A 93 -7.81 -1.30 -15.41
C ALA A 93 -7.46 -1.62 -13.96
N GLN A 94 -6.43 -0.97 -13.47
CA GLN A 94 -6.02 -1.05 -12.08
C GLN A 94 -5.44 0.27 -11.57
N PHE A 95 -5.57 0.49 -10.28
CA PHE A 95 -4.69 1.44 -9.60
C PHE A 95 -3.50 0.72 -9.00
N VAL A 96 -2.36 1.41 -9.00
CA VAL A 96 -1.23 1.08 -8.14
C VAL A 96 -1.08 2.21 -7.14
N VAL A 97 -1.19 1.88 -5.87
CA VAL A 97 -1.19 2.85 -4.77
C VAL A 97 -0.10 2.49 -3.77
N VAL A 98 0.68 3.50 -3.39
CA VAL A 98 1.67 3.40 -2.31
C VAL A 98 1.40 4.52 -1.33
N THR A 99 1.35 4.19 -0.06
CA THR A 99 1.29 5.16 1.04
C THR A 99 2.33 4.81 2.09
N SER A 100 2.93 5.84 2.68
CA SER A 100 3.88 5.70 3.77
C SER A 100 3.59 6.75 4.83
N SER A 101 3.46 6.35 6.07
CA SER A 101 3.16 7.28 7.16
C SER A 101 4.41 7.70 7.89
N HIS A 102 4.56 8.99 8.12
CA HIS A 102 5.68 9.61 8.81
C HIS A 102 5.20 10.52 9.94
N GLY A 103 6.01 10.66 10.97
CA GLY A 103 5.72 11.48 12.14
C GLY A 103 6.08 10.80 13.45
N ALA A 104 7.25 11.14 13.99
CA ALA A 104 7.91 10.41 15.10
C ALA A 104 7.49 10.89 16.51
N ASN A 105 6.52 11.78 16.65
CA ASN A 105 6.08 12.27 17.95
C ASN A 105 5.39 11.20 18.79
N ASN A 106 5.19 11.50 20.07
CA ASN A 106 4.40 10.63 20.95
C ASN A 106 3.07 10.29 20.30
N ASN A 107 2.82 9.00 20.07
CA ASN A 107 1.71 8.49 19.28
C ASN A 107 1.71 8.95 17.81
N GLY A 108 2.87 9.31 17.28
CA GLY A 108 3.02 9.75 15.89
C GLY A 108 2.54 8.71 14.88
N GLU A 109 2.06 9.19 13.76
CA GLU A 109 1.47 8.34 12.71
C GLU A 109 2.46 7.38 12.07
N GLU A 110 3.77 7.64 12.16
CA GLU A 110 4.81 6.73 11.68
C GLU A 110 4.75 5.33 12.32
N TYR A 111 4.30 5.27 13.58
CA TYR A 111 4.26 4.03 14.35
C TYR A 111 2.85 3.47 14.55
N ASN A 112 1.82 4.16 14.05
CA ASN A 112 0.44 3.75 14.18
C ASN A 112 -0.11 3.18 12.88
N ARG A 113 -0.55 1.93 12.90
CA ARG A 113 -1.25 1.34 11.77
C ARG A 113 -2.68 1.86 11.71
N ARG A 114 -2.93 2.80 10.83
CA ARG A 114 -4.27 3.37 10.60
C ARG A 114 -4.97 2.68 9.46
N TRP A 115 -6.28 2.57 9.54
CA TRP A 115 -7.06 2.13 8.41
C TRP A 115 -7.04 3.17 7.30
N HIS A 116 -6.72 2.71 6.09
CA HIS A 116 -6.80 3.48 4.86
C HIS A 116 -8.01 2.98 4.08
N TYR A 117 -8.83 3.90 3.60
CA TYR A 117 -9.99 3.62 2.78
C TYR A 117 -9.80 4.30 1.44
N ILE A 118 -9.89 3.53 0.36
CA ILE A 118 -9.74 4.02 -1.02
C ILE A 118 -11.07 3.89 -1.73
N TYR A 119 -11.49 4.99 -2.33
CA TYR A 119 -12.74 5.08 -3.06
C TYR A 119 -12.45 5.44 -4.52
N TYR A 120 -13.17 4.81 -5.43
CA TYR A 120 -13.19 5.11 -6.85
C TYR A 120 -14.60 5.54 -7.24
N ASP A 121 -14.73 6.74 -7.81
CA ASP A 121 -16.01 7.36 -8.16
C ASP A 121 -17.08 7.30 -7.06
N GLY A 122 -16.62 7.39 -5.81
CA GLY A 122 -17.49 7.35 -4.62
C GLY A 122 -17.63 5.97 -3.99
N ASP A 123 -17.36 4.90 -4.70
CA ASP A 123 -17.44 3.53 -4.21
C ASP A 123 -16.16 3.13 -3.46
N LEU A 124 -16.30 2.48 -2.33
CA LEU A 124 -15.16 1.90 -1.60
C LEU A 124 -14.62 0.70 -2.39
N VAL A 125 -13.34 0.80 -2.81
CA VAL A 125 -12.68 -0.25 -3.60
C VAL A 125 -11.59 -0.98 -2.85
N LEU A 126 -11.04 -0.38 -1.79
CA LEU A 126 -10.05 -1.01 -0.93
C LEU A 126 -10.10 -0.41 0.47
N SER A 127 -9.94 -1.26 1.49
CA SER A 127 -9.54 -0.82 2.81
C SER A 127 -8.38 -1.68 3.32
N TYR A 128 -7.38 -1.06 3.92
CA TYR A 128 -6.20 -1.77 4.42
C TYR A 128 -5.55 -1.03 5.59
N ARG A 129 -4.72 -1.75 6.31
CA ARG A 129 -3.79 -1.17 7.30
C ARG A 129 -2.37 -1.39 6.80
N PRO A 130 -1.56 -0.33 6.62
CA PRO A 130 -0.18 -0.46 6.17
C PRO A 130 0.67 -1.18 7.22
N GLY A 131 1.83 -1.66 6.78
CA GLY A 131 2.79 -2.35 7.64
C GLY A 131 2.38 -3.79 7.94
N ARG A 132 3.03 -4.36 8.93
CA ARG A 132 2.87 -5.77 9.31
C ARG A 132 2.37 -5.90 10.74
N LYS A 133 1.85 -7.06 11.10
CA LYS A 133 1.45 -7.37 12.48
C LYS A 133 2.69 -7.54 13.39
N SER A 134 3.85 -7.89 12.81
CA SER A 134 5.10 -8.07 13.53
C SER A 134 6.30 -7.85 12.62
N CYS A 135 7.36 -7.26 13.14
CA CYS A 135 8.65 -7.11 12.47
C CYS A 135 9.64 -8.25 12.76
N GLU A 136 9.22 -9.27 13.49
CA GLU A 136 10.07 -10.40 13.85
C GLU A 136 10.79 -11.05 12.65
N PRO A 137 10.16 -11.23 11.46
CA PRO A 137 10.82 -11.81 10.30
C PRO A 137 12.04 -11.01 9.81
N PHE A 138 12.08 -9.71 10.10
CA PHE A 138 13.13 -8.80 9.64
C PHE A 138 14.25 -8.62 10.66
N ARG A 139 14.10 -9.11 11.89
CA ARG A 139 15.11 -9.00 12.94
C ARG A 139 16.47 -9.52 12.50
N GLN A 140 16.50 -10.61 11.76
CA GLN A 140 17.74 -11.24 11.28
C GLN A 140 18.57 -10.34 10.37
N TYR A 141 17.95 -9.37 9.69
CA TYR A 141 18.62 -8.40 8.81
C TYR A 141 19.12 -7.16 9.55
N ASN A 142 18.69 -6.98 10.79
CA ASN A 142 19.07 -5.88 11.66
C ASN A 142 20.13 -6.34 12.65
N THR A 143 21.34 -6.57 12.16
CA THR A 143 22.42 -7.24 12.89
C THR A 143 23.15 -6.34 13.88
N GLN A 144 22.83 -5.06 13.93
CA GLN A 144 23.48 -4.09 14.80
C GLN A 144 22.96 -4.24 16.23
N ALA A 145 23.85 -4.17 17.20
CA ALA A 145 23.51 -4.31 18.62
C ALA A 145 22.55 -3.22 19.12
N ASN A 146 22.62 -2.03 18.53
CA ASN A 146 21.80 -0.88 18.88
C ASN A 146 20.49 -0.81 18.05
N GLY A 147 20.36 -1.61 17.00
CA GLY A 147 19.22 -1.48 16.07
C GLY A 147 19.12 -0.10 15.46
N ILE A 148 18.03 0.20 14.74
CA ILE A 148 17.79 1.49 14.11
C ILE A 148 17.26 2.54 15.09
N TYR A 149 16.90 2.19 16.31
CA TYR A 149 16.18 3.03 17.26
C TYR A 149 17.03 3.46 18.46
N GLY A 150 18.30 3.67 18.28
CA GLY A 150 19.20 4.12 19.34
C GLY A 150 20.18 3.07 19.80
N ARG A 151 20.88 3.34 20.91
CA ARG A 151 22.09 2.61 21.31
C ARG A 151 21.88 1.27 22.03
N GLY A 152 20.66 0.88 22.28
CA GLY A 152 20.32 -0.31 23.04
C GLY A 152 19.72 -1.42 22.19
N LYS A 153 20.03 -2.67 22.50
CA LYS A 153 19.33 -3.82 21.93
C LYS A 153 17.82 -3.70 22.22
N ARG A 154 17.00 -3.81 21.19
CA ARG A 154 15.55 -3.79 21.35
C ARG A 154 15.04 -5.09 21.94
N SER A 155 14.02 -4.99 22.77
CA SER A 155 13.34 -6.16 23.34
C SER A 155 12.56 -6.92 22.28
N ASP A 156 12.26 -8.18 22.57
CA ASP A 156 11.45 -9.03 21.70
C ASP A 156 10.07 -8.39 21.43
N TRP A 157 9.50 -7.78 22.45
CA TRP A 157 8.21 -7.10 22.33
C TRP A 157 8.22 -6.01 21.24
N VAL A 158 9.29 -5.22 21.11
CA VAL A 158 9.41 -4.19 20.08
C VAL A 158 9.38 -4.80 18.68
N TRP A 159 10.11 -5.87 18.45
CA TRP A 159 10.12 -6.54 17.15
C TRP A 159 8.79 -7.19 16.80
N GLN A 160 8.09 -7.72 17.78
CA GLN A 160 6.79 -8.36 17.61
C GLN A 160 5.65 -7.36 17.43
N SER A 161 5.75 -6.17 18.00
CA SER A 161 4.68 -5.17 18.03
C SER A 161 4.91 -3.96 17.14
N PHE A 162 6.10 -3.79 16.57
CA PHE A 162 6.37 -2.70 15.63
C PHE A 162 5.49 -2.81 14.40
N SER A 163 4.93 -1.70 13.93
CA SER A 163 3.70 -1.83 13.19
C SER A 163 3.66 -1.18 11.82
N ASN A 164 3.93 0.09 11.66
CA ASN A 164 3.60 0.74 10.39
C ASN A 164 4.57 0.41 9.25
N TRP A 165 5.83 0.23 9.56
CA TRP A 165 6.86 -0.29 8.67
C TRP A 165 7.89 -1.08 9.50
N CYS A 166 8.56 -2.02 8.87
CA CYS A 166 9.58 -2.82 9.53
C CYS A 166 10.95 -2.47 8.96
N PRO A 167 11.98 -2.32 9.82
CA PRO A 167 13.34 -2.14 9.35
C PRO A 167 13.80 -3.31 8.47
N GLY A 168 14.19 -3.01 7.23
CA GLY A 168 14.59 -4.02 6.24
C GLY A 168 13.44 -4.58 5.42
N ASP A 169 12.22 -4.09 5.62
CA ASP A 169 11.06 -4.42 4.82
C ASP A 169 10.85 -3.40 3.69
N VAL A 170 9.98 -3.72 2.77
CA VAL A 170 9.53 -2.83 1.69
C VAL A 170 8.13 -2.30 1.99
N ILE A 171 7.81 -1.14 1.43
CA ILE A 171 6.45 -0.63 1.42
C ILE A 171 5.74 -1.21 0.21
N ASP A 172 4.69 -1.99 0.46
CA ASP A 172 3.98 -2.72 -0.58
C ASP A 172 3.21 -1.80 -1.52
N ASN A 173 3.26 -2.13 -2.80
CA ASN A 173 2.33 -1.59 -3.78
C ASN A 173 0.95 -2.21 -3.57
N ARG A 174 -0.08 -1.38 -3.44
CA ARG A 174 -1.47 -1.82 -3.39
C ARG A 174 -2.03 -1.78 -4.81
N ILE A 175 -2.32 -2.95 -5.35
CA ILE A 175 -2.91 -3.08 -6.69
C ILE A 175 -4.41 -3.26 -6.52
N ILE A 176 -5.19 -2.36 -7.12
CA ILE A 176 -6.65 -2.36 -7.04
C ILE A 176 -7.19 -2.59 -8.44
N SER A 177 -7.71 -3.79 -8.69
CA SER A 177 -8.33 -4.12 -9.97
C SER A 177 -9.70 -3.43 -10.09
N LEU A 178 -9.92 -2.77 -11.22
CA LEU A 178 -11.16 -2.05 -11.53
C LEU A 178 -11.98 -2.73 -12.62
N GLY A 179 -11.35 -3.66 -13.37
CA GLY A 179 -11.96 -4.23 -14.57
C GLY A 179 -12.08 -3.21 -15.71
N ALA A 180 -13.20 -3.24 -16.44
CA ALA A 180 -13.42 -2.30 -17.53
C ALA A 180 -13.73 -0.89 -17.00
N VAL A 181 -13.06 0.11 -17.57
CA VAL A 181 -13.27 1.53 -17.24
C VAL A 181 -13.54 2.30 -18.51
N SER A 182 -14.58 3.13 -18.49
CA SER A 182 -14.95 3.98 -19.62
C SER A 182 -14.04 5.19 -19.75
N ALA A 183 -13.95 5.76 -20.93
CA ALA A 183 -13.36 7.06 -21.11
C ALA A 183 -14.16 8.12 -20.36
N GLY A 184 -13.47 9.07 -19.75
CA GLY A 184 -14.14 10.15 -19.00
C GLY A 184 -13.34 10.62 -17.79
N THR A 185 -13.97 11.46 -17.02
CA THR A 185 -13.41 12.01 -15.79
C THR A 185 -13.83 11.13 -14.62
N HIS A 186 -12.85 10.74 -13.84
CA HIS A 186 -12.98 9.87 -12.69
C HIS A 186 -12.33 10.46 -11.45
N THR A 187 -12.63 9.91 -10.31
CA THR A 187 -12.06 10.33 -9.03
C THR A 187 -11.49 9.15 -8.25
N ILE A 188 -10.38 9.37 -7.59
CA ILE A 188 -9.86 8.49 -6.54
C ILE A 188 -9.72 9.30 -5.25
N ARG A 189 -10.22 8.76 -4.16
CA ARG A 189 -10.13 9.38 -2.84
C ARG A 189 -9.50 8.42 -1.85
N ILE A 190 -8.53 8.92 -1.07
CA ILE A 190 -7.96 8.21 0.06
C ILE A 190 -8.41 8.91 1.34
N SER A 191 -8.83 8.15 2.33
CA SER A 191 -9.20 8.62 3.66
C SER A 191 -8.53 7.78 4.74
N VAL A 192 -7.94 8.45 5.72
CA VAL A 192 -7.33 7.83 6.91
C VAL A 192 -7.97 8.49 8.14
N PRO A 193 -9.22 8.13 8.48
CA PRO A 193 -10.05 8.91 9.40
C PRO A 193 -9.48 9.02 10.82
N ASP A 194 -8.71 8.02 11.25
CA ASP A 194 -8.14 7.98 12.61
C ASP A 194 -6.74 8.59 12.69
N ALA A 195 -6.19 9.10 11.59
CA ALA A 195 -4.87 9.73 11.60
C ALA A 195 -4.92 11.09 12.31
N GLN A 196 -3.91 11.34 13.13
CA GLN A 196 -3.77 12.55 13.91
C GLN A 196 -2.31 12.99 13.97
N PHE A 197 -2.00 14.15 13.39
CA PHE A 197 -0.64 14.66 13.33
C PHE A 197 -0.42 15.74 14.41
N VAL A 198 -0.09 15.30 15.62
CA VAL A 198 0.09 16.16 16.78
C VAL A 198 1.17 17.22 16.50
N GLY A 199 0.82 18.51 16.72
CA GLY A 199 1.69 19.62 16.45
C GLY A 199 2.00 19.80 14.95
N LYS A 200 1.14 19.33 14.06
CA LYS A 200 1.29 19.34 12.60
C LYS A 200 2.55 18.61 12.11
N GLN A 201 3.04 17.66 12.88
CA GLN A 201 4.22 16.91 12.52
C GLN A 201 3.84 15.58 11.86
N GLY A 202 4.49 15.33 10.75
CA GLY A 202 4.28 14.14 9.96
C GLY A 202 3.43 14.38 8.71
N ASP A 203 3.45 13.39 7.87
CA ASP A 203 2.74 13.37 6.61
C ASP A 203 2.48 11.93 6.16
N ILE A 204 1.63 11.77 5.16
CA ILE A 204 1.43 10.51 4.46
C ILE A 204 1.70 10.76 2.98
N PRO A 205 2.95 10.55 2.51
CA PRO A 205 3.25 10.55 1.09
C PRO A 205 2.42 9.52 0.36
N VAL A 206 1.97 9.90 -0.83
CA VAL A 206 1.11 9.08 -1.67
C VAL A 206 1.68 9.01 -3.08
N SER A 207 1.74 7.81 -3.64
CA SER A 207 1.95 7.58 -5.06
C SER A 207 0.77 6.82 -5.61
N ILE A 208 0.14 7.34 -6.64
CA ILE A 208 -1.00 6.72 -7.32
C ILE A 208 -0.79 6.84 -8.82
N PHE A 209 -0.95 5.74 -9.51
CA PHE A 209 -1.16 5.79 -10.95
C PHE A 209 -2.25 4.80 -11.37
N PHE A 210 -2.94 5.17 -12.42
CA PHE A 210 -3.91 4.34 -13.12
C PHE A 210 -3.21 3.68 -14.30
N GLN A 211 -3.42 2.41 -14.46
CA GLN A 211 -2.97 1.63 -15.60
C GLN A 211 -4.15 0.89 -16.20
N GLY A 212 -4.28 0.93 -17.53
CA GLY A 212 -5.33 0.22 -18.23
C GLY A 212 -4.83 -0.39 -19.53
N LEU A 213 -5.39 -1.53 -19.89
CA LEU A 213 -5.16 -2.19 -21.16
C LEU A 213 -6.36 -1.96 -22.07
N THR A 214 -6.09 -1.69 -23.33
CA THR A 214 -7.12 -1.70 -24.36
C THR A 214 -7.20 -3.07 -25.03
N GLU A 215 -8.33 -3.39 -25.61
CA GLU A 215 -8.48 -4.66 -26.35
C GLU A 215 -7.38 -4.79 -27.41
N GLY A 216 -6.73 -5.94 -27.43
CA GLY A 216 -5.59 -6.22 -28.31
C GLY A 216 -4.23 -5.69 -27.82
N SER A 217 -4.17 -5.03 -26.67
CA SER A 217 -2.92 -4.65 -26.05
C SER A 217 -2.24 -5.87 -25.44
N LEU A 218 -0.94 -5.98 -25.61
CA LEU A 218 -0.15 -6.88 -24.77
C LEU A 218 0.10 -6.19 -23.42
N PRO A 219 0.07 -6.95 -22.31
CA PRO A 219 0.43 -6.41 -21.02
C PRO A 219 1.84 -5.84 -21.08
N THR A 220 1.96 -4.51 -21.07
CA THR A 220 3.24 -3.82 -20.85
C THR A 220 3.45 -3.55 -19.37
N GLY A 221 2.63 -4.20 -18.55
CA GLY A 221 2.61 -3.98 -17.13
C GLY A 221 3.99 -4.07 -16.52
N ILE A 222 4.36 -3.02 -15.78
CA ILE A 222 5.45 -3.13 -14.83
C ILE A 222 5.01 -4.23 -13.86
N THR A 223 5.56 -5.43 -14.05
CA THR A 223 5.43 -6.45 -13.02
C THR A 223 6.14 -5.93 -11.80
N PRO A 224 5.43 -5.62 -10.70
CA PRO A 224 6.12 -5.18 -9.49
C PRO A 224 7.11 -6.27 -9.10
N LEU A 225 8.35 -5.88 -8.84
CA LEU A 225 9.35 -6.80 -8.33
C LEU A 225 9.39 -6.65 -6.81
N ARG A 226 9.51 -7.76 -6.11
CA ARG A 226 9.86 -7.77 -4.70
C ARG A 226 11.28 -7.25 -4.52
N ALA A 227 11.64 -6.88 -3.30
CA ALA A 227 13.00 -6.43 -2.97
C ALA A 227 14.10 -7.44 -3.33
N ASP A 228 13.75 -8.72 -3.43
CA ASP A 228 14.65 -9.82 -3.84
C ASP A 228 14.74 -10.01 -5.37
N GLY A 229 14.10 -9.12 -6.15
CA GLY A 229 14.07 -9.18 -7.61
C GLY A 229 13.11 -10.21 -8.18
N THR A 230 12.34 -10.92 -7.35
CA THR A 230 11.32 -11.84 -7.84
C THR A 230 10.09 -11.08 -8.30
N PRO A 231 9.44 -11.47 -9.41
CA PRO A 231 8.19 -10.86 -9.81
C PRO A 231 7.16 -10.99 -8.70
N VAL A 232 6.48 -9.88 -8.38
CA VAL A 232 5.24 -9.98 -7.61
C VAL A 232 4.27 -10.74 -8.50
N PRO A 233 3.72 -11.88 -8.06
CA PRO A 233 2.78 -12.63 -8.87
C PRO A 233 1.67 -11.70 -9.35
N SER A 234 1.39 -11.76 -10.64
CA SER A 234 0.20 -11.14 -11.18
C SER A 234 -0.99 -11.77 -10.47
N LYS A 235 -1.67 -10.96 -9.65
CA LYS A 235 -2.87 -11.30 -8.91
C LYS A 235 -2.75 -12.61 -8.10
N PRO A 236 -2.58 -12.53 -6.78
CA PRO A 236 -2.86 -13.68 -5.95
C PRO A 236 -4.35 -14.01 -6.14
N GLU A 237 -4.62 -15.16 -6.67
CA GLU A 237 -6.00 -15.60 -6.84
C GLU A 237 -6.54 -16.03 -5.48
N VAL A 238 -7.44 -15.22 -4.94
CA VAL A 238 -8.29 -15.62 -3.84
C VAL A 238 -9.62 -16.05 -4.43
N ASP A 239 -9.86 -17.33 -4.44
CA ASP A 239 -11.17 -17.86 -4.79
C ASP A 239 -12.13 -17.65 -3.63
N MET A 240 -13.21 -16.93 -3.88
CA MET A 240 -14.27 -16.70 -2.92
C MET A 240 -15.53 -17.46 -3.32
N LYS A 241 -16.05 -18.25 -2.40
CA LYS A 241 -17.31 -18.96 -2.57
C LYS A 241 -18.30 -18.54 -1.47
N VAL A 242 -19.49 -18.12 -1.88
CA VAL A 242 -20.61 -17.87 -0.98
C VAL A 242 -21.55 -19.05 -1.06
N SER A 243 -21.82 -19.69 0.07
CA SER A 243 -22.74 -20.81 0.20
C SER A 243 -23.69 -20.58 1.36
N GLY A 244 -24.95 -20.28 1.04
CA GLY A 244 -25.92 -19.84 2.05
C GLY A 244 -25.44 -18.56 2.75
N SER A 245 -25.30 -18.62 4.07
CA SER A 245 -24.81 -17.53 4.90
C SER A 245 -23.32 -17.60 5.23
N HIS A 246 -22.55 -18.40 4.50
CA HIS A 246 -21.12 -18.54 4.74
C HIS A 246 -20.29 -18.12 3.55
N ILE A 247 -19.22 -17.41 3.82
CA ILE A 247 -18.17 -17.05 2.83
C ILE A 247 -16.96 -17.93 3.13
N THR A 248 -16.45 -18.59 2.10
CA THR A 248 -15.19 -19.34 2.17
C THR A 248 -14.20 -18.75 1.19
N LEU A 249 -12.97 -18.53 1.64
CA LEU A 249 -11.85 -18.03 0.84
C LEU A 249 -10.79 -19.12 0.73
N THR A 250 -10.26 -19.30 -0.47
CA THR A 250 -9.10 -20.17 -0.72
C THR A 250 -8.06 -19.42 -1.54
N SER A 251 -6.79 -19.62 -1.23
CA SER A 251 -5.68 -18.99 -1.94
C SER A 251 -4.45 -19.87 -1.87
N THR A 252 -3.55 -19.72 -2.85
CA THR A 252 -2.21 -20.32 -2.84
C THR A 252 -1.30 -19.65 -1.80
N HIS A 253 -1.65 -18.43 -1.36
CA HIS A 253 -0.98 -17.69 -0.30
C HIS A 253 -1.73 -17.82 1.01
N LYS A 254 -0.99 -17.74 2.12
CA LYS A 254 -1.62 -17.74 3.44
C LYS A 254 -2.41 -16.45 3.63
N ILE A 255 -3.71 -16.57 3.88
CA ILE A 255 -4.56 -15.45 4.25
C ILE A 255 -4.39 -15.19 5.74
N TYR A 256 -3.98 -13.98 6.10
CA TYR A 256 -3.78 -13.55 7.48
C TYR A 256 -5.04 -13.01 8.12
N ASP A 257 -5.73 -12.14 7.41
CA ASP A 257 -6.92 -11.47 7.92
C ASP A 257 -7.98 -11.41 6.84
N VAL A 258 -9.20 -11.68 7.24
CA VAL A 258 -10.38 -11.47 6.41
C VAL A 258 -11.32 -10.54 7.14
N SER A 259 -11.70 -9.46 6.47
CA SER A 259 -12.59 -8.45 7.04
C SER A 259 -13.78 -8.19 6.13
N VAL A 260 -14.98 -8.05 6.71
CA VAL A 260 -16.21 -7.71 5.99
C VAL A 260 -16.64 -6.31 6.35
N TYR A 261 -16.94 -5.51 5.31
CA TYR A 261 -17.36 -4.11 5.45
C TYR A 261 -18.69 -3.86 4.79
N ASP A 262 -19.45 -2.91 5.31
CA ASP A 262 -20.60 -2.35 4.62
C ASP A 262 -20.15 -1.32 3.56
N VAL A 263 -21.08 -0.84 2.76
CA VAL A 263 -20.83 0.16 1.69
C VAL A 263 -20.36 1.51 2.22
N ASN A 264 -20.49 1.79 3.50
CA ASN A 264 -20.03 3.01 4.16
C ASN A 264 -18.60 2.85 4.74
N GLY A 265 -17.99 1.67 4.56
CA GLY A 265 -16.65 1.36 5.07
C GLY A 265 -16.62 0.95 6.53
N LYS A 266 -17.77 0.73 7.16
CA LYS A 266 -17.83 0.21 8.52
C LYS A 266 -17.48 -1.27 8.52
N ARG A 267 -16.46 -1.65 9.27
CA ARG A 267 -16.08 -3.04 9.45
C ARG A 267 -17.10 -3.74 10.35
N LEU A 268 -17.68 -4.81 9.82
CA LEU A 268 -18.72 -5.59 10.48
C LEU A 268 -18.18 -6.89 11.07
N HIS A 269 -17.15 -7.47 10.42
CA HIS A 269 -16.51 -8.70 10.85
C HIS A 269 -15.02 -8.66 10.53
N SER A 270 -14.20 -9.36 11.34
CA SER A 270 -12.79 -9.57 11.07
C SER A 270 -12.34 -10.84 11.78
N GLN A 271 -11.59 -11.68 11.09
CA GLN A 271 -11.02 -12.89 11.63
C GLN A 271 -9.67 -13.20 10.99
N ASP A 272 -8.87 -14.01 11.67
CA ASP A 272 -7.60 -14.51 11.14
C ASP A 272 -7.85 -15.80 10.31
N GLY A 273 -7.12 -15.90 9.19
CA GLY A 273 -7.09 -17.11 8.36
C GLY A 273 -8.32 -17.33 7.49
N THR A 274 -8.49 -18.58 7.03
CA THR A 274 -9.44 -18.98 5.99
C THR A 274 -10.68 -19.71 6.52
N GLN A 275 -10.96 -19.59 7.83
CA GLN A 275 -12.18 -20.18 8.37
C GLN A 275 -13.40 -19.54 7.70
N PRO A 276 -14.47 -20.32 7.46
CA PRO A 276 -15.70 -19.77 6.91
C PRO A 276 -16.24 -18.62 7.74
N ILE A 277 -16.62 -17.52 7.08
CA ILE A 277 -17.20 -16.35 7.73
C ILE A 277 -18.72 -16.50 7.71
N ASP A 278 -19.32 -16.49 8.89
CA ASP A 278 -20.77 -16.46 9.01
C ASP A 278 -21.30 -15.04 8.86
N ILE A 279 -22.08 -14.81 7.81
CA ILE A 279 -22.77 -13.56 7.53
C ILE A 279 -24.27 -13.62 7.81
N SER A 280 -24.75 -14.66 8.50
CA SER A 280 -26.18 -14.87 8.75
C SER A 280 -26.84 -13.67 9.47
N SER A 281 -26.10 -13.04 10.39
CA SER A 281 -26.56 -11.88 11.17
C SER A 281 -26.57 -10.56 10.38
N LEU A 282 -25.92 -10.49 9.21
CA LEU A 282 -25.88 -9.26 8.43
C LEU A 282 -27.23 -9.05 7.70
N PRO A 283 -27.73 -7.81 7.57
CA PRO A 283 -28.89 -7.50 6.73
C PRO A 283 -28.66 -7.87 5.25
N HIS A 284 -29.76 -7.95 4.46
CA HIS A 284 -29.61 -8.00 3.02
C HIS A 284 -28.95 -6.72 2.49
N GLY A 285 -27.92 -6.85 1.68
CA GLY A 285 -27.19 -5.70 1.18
C GLY A 285 -25.89 -6.08 0.48
N VAL A 286 -25.17 -5.05 0.05
CA VAL A 286 -23.85 -5.17 -0.58
C VAL A 286 -22.78 -5.06 0.49
N TYR A 287 -21.81 -5.95 0.43
CA TYR A 287 -20.66 -5.99 1.33
C TYR A 287 -19.36 -6.14 0.56
N LEU A 288 -18.28 -5.67 1.15
CA LEU A 288 -16.91 -5.88 0.67
C LEU A 288 -16.20 -6.83 1.61
N VAL A 289 -15.58 -7.84 1.04
CA VAL A 289 -14.77 -8.83 1.76
C VAL A 289 -13.32 -8.60 1.38
N ASN A 290 -12.51 -8.18 2.33
CA ASN A 290 -11.07 -7.98 2.15
C ASN A 290 -10.33 -9.21 2.67
N ALA A 291 -9.44 -9.76 1.87
CA ALA A 291 -8.50 -10.80 2.27
C ALA A 291 -7.08 -10.24 2.25
N GLU A 292 -6.44 -10.16 3.41
CA GLU A 292 -5.03 -9.75 3.55
C GLU A 292 -4.14 -11.01 3.60
N MET A 293 -3.16 -11.09 2.70
CA MET A 293 -2.30 -12.25 2.54
C MET A 293 -0.91 -12.04 3.16
N ASP A 294 -0.14 -13.12 3.31
CA ASP A 294 1.20 -13.12 3.92
C ASP A 294 2.24 -12.32 3.14
N ASN A 295 2.02 -12.13 1.86
CA ASN A 295 2.85 -11.32 0.97
C ASN A 295 2.46 -9.83 0.99
N GLY A 296 1.51 -9.42 1.84
CA GLY A 296 1.03 -8.04 1.98
C GLY A 296 -0.03 -7.64 0.95
N PHE A 297 -0.43 -8.53 0.03
CA PHE A 297 -1.54 -8.25 -0.87
C PHE A 297 -2.88 -8.26 -0.13
N VAL A 298 -3.75 -7.39 -0.56
CA VAL A 298 -5.15 -7.37 -0.13
C VAL A 298 -6.02 -7.53 -1.36
N GLU A 299 -6.83 -8.55 -1.36
CA GLU A 299 -7.85 -8.75 -2.40
C GLU A 299 -9.22 -8.40 -1.84
N VAL A 300 -10.02 -7.73 -2.66
CA VAL A 300 -11.36 -7.26 -2.29
C VAL A 300 -12.40 -7.90 -3.18
N HIS A 301 -13.36 -8.55 -2.57
CA HIS A 301 -14.50 -9.13 -3.26
C HIS A 301 -15.78 -8.42 -2.84
N LYS A 302 -16.64 -8.11 -3.83
CA LYS A 302 -17.97 -7.59 -3.59
C LYS A 302 -18.97 -8.74 -3.53
N ILE A 303 -19.78 -8.78 -2.50
CA ILE A 303 -20.86 -9.75 -2.35
C ILE A 303 -22.20 -9.04 -2.22
N LEU A 304 -23.24 -9.73 -2.64
CA LEU A 304 -24.63 -9.40 -2.36
C LEU A 304 -25.19 -10.49 -1.47
N LYS A 305 -25.70 -10.10 -0.29
CA LYS A 305 -26.43 -10.98 0.62
C LYS A 305 -27.92 -10.79 0.46
#